data_edd2f5881c2e46c6e480fa290d7678d0
#
_entry.id   edd2f5881c2e46c6e480fa290d7678d0
#
_cell.length_a   1.000
_cell.length_b   1.000
_cell.length_c   1.000
_cell.angle_alpha   90.00
_cell.angle_beta   90.00
_cell.angle_gamma   90.00
#
_symmetry.space_group_name_H-M   'P 1'
#
loop_
_entity.id
_entity.type
_entity.pdbx_description
1 polymer ?
#
loop_
_entity_poly.entity_id
_entity_poly.type
_entity_poly.pdbx_seq_one_letter_code
_entity_poly.pdbx_strand_id
1 'polypeptide(L)'
;MERKQLIQKLRIYGKENDVPNITDVNAHFLRDLIKIKRVQNMLEIGTANGFSGIQFGIELEKINGKLTSVDFSEKSYLQAVENIKEAALDNIISLIWGNALDEIPKLTETYDFVFIDGMKRRSVDFLSLVWDKVEVGGIIVIDDVIKFKEKMVGLWEYLEKNNIEFNVIPIDIDDGVMMIVKG
;
A
#
# COMPACT_ATOMS: atom_id res chain seq x y z
N MET A 1 -15.46 1.78 18.83
CA MET A 1 -14.40 2.81 19.11
C MET A 1 -14.41 3.83 17.99
N GLU A 2 -14.11 5.11 18.25
CA GLU A 2 -13.94 6.07 17.15
C GLU A 2 -12.70 5.70 16.30
N ARG A 3 -12.79 5.81 14.98
CA ARG A 3 -11.70 5.44 14.05
C ARG A 3 -10.36 6.12 14.38
N LYS A 4 -10.40 7.37 14.84
CA LYS A 4 -9.20 8.11 15.27
C LYS A 4 -8.51 7.45 16.48
N GLN A 5 -9.29 6.97 17.45
CA GLN A 5 -8.76 6.26 18.62
C GLN A 5 -8.18 4.90 18.22
N LEU A 6 -8.83 4.19 17.30
CA LEU A 6 -8.32 2.93 16.77
C LEU A 6 -6.97 3.12 16.06
N ILE A 7 -6.84 4.12 15.17
CA ILE A 7 -5.57 4.43 14.49
C ILE A 7 -4.47 4.70 15.51
N GLN A 8 -4.77 5.47 16.57
CA GLN A 8 -3.79 5.76 17.64
C GLN A 8 -3.41 4.49 18.40
N LYS A 9 -4.38 3.63 18.74
CA LYS A 9 -4.15 2.31 19.36
C LYS A 9 -3.23 1.45 18.50
N LEU A 10 -3.50 1.35 17.20
CA LEU A 10 -2.69 0.57 16.25
C LEU A 10 -1.26 1.14 16.09
N ARG A 11 -1.11 2.46 16.14
CA ARG A 11 0.20 3.12 16.13
C ARG A 11 1.03 2.74 17.37
N ILE A 12 0.42 2.79 18.54
CA ILE A 12 1.08 2.42 19.80
C ILE A 12 1.44 0.93 19.76
N TYR A 13 0.47 0.08 19.43
CA TYR A 13 0.67 -1.37 19.32
C TYR A 13 1.82 -1.70 18.34
N GLY A 14 1.86 -1.03 17.19
CA GLY A 14 2.91 -1.24 16.20
C GLY A 14 4.31 -0.95 16.75
N LYS A 15 4.46 0.15 17.51
CA LYS A 15 5.73 0.50 18.16
C LYS A 15 6.16 -0.49 19.24
N GLU A 16 5.20 -1.01 20.00
CA GLU A 16 5.46 -1.95 21.11
C GLU A 16 5.73 -3.39 20.63
N ASN A 17 5.27 -3.74 19.42
CA ASN A 17 5.32 -5.11 18.89
C ASN A 17 6.12 -5.21 17.58
N ASP A 18 6.91 -4.20 17.24
CA ASP A 18 7.74 -4.15 16.02
C ASP A 18 6.95 -4.41 14.73
N VAL A 19 5.67 -3.96 14.67
CA VAL A 19 4.89 -3.97 13.43
C VAL A 19 5.32 -2.77 12.57
N PRO A 20 5.80 -2.98 11.34
CA PRO A 20 6.35 -1.91 10.51
C PRO A 20 5.24 -1.06 9.88
N ASN A 21 4.53 -0.28 10.68
CA ASN A 21 3.53 0.65 10.19
C ASN A 21 4.18 1.86 9.54
N ILE A 22 3.67 2.30 8.38
CA ILE A 22 4.07 3.56 7.76
C ILE A 22 3.96 4.73 8.75
N THR A 23 4.75 5.78 8.58
CA THR A 23 4.71 6.95 9.46
C THR A 23 3.41 7.75 9.26
N ASP A 24 3.10 8.65 10.21
CA ASP A 24 1.93 9.51 10.09
C ASP A 24 2.07 10.51 8.93
N VAL A 25 3.30 10.93 8.63
CA VAL A 25 3.59 11.82 7.49
C VAL A 25 3.33 11.09 6.18
N ASN A 26 3.85 9.86 6.04
CA ASN A 26 3.64 9.02 4.85
C ASN A 26 2.14 8.71 4.67
N ALA A 27 1.45 8.29 5.73
CA ALA A 27 0.01 8.04 5.70
C ALA A 27 -0.78 9.30 5.25
N HIS A 28 -0.39 10.48 5.71
CA HIS A 28 -1.04 11.74 5.32
C HIS A 28 -0.83 12.03 3.82
N PHE A 29 0.40 11.91 3.34
CA PHE A 29 0.75 12.09 1.93
C PHE A 29 -0.05 11.14 1.01
N LEU A 30 -0.09 9.85 1.34
CA LEU A 30 -0.83 8.86 0.56
C LEU A 30 -2.34 9.13 0.55
N ARG A 31 -2.92 9.55 1.69
CA ARG A 31 -4.32 9.96 1.77
C ARG A 31 -4.62 11.19 0.91
N ASP A 32 -3.68 12.13 0.80
CA ASP A 32 -3.83 13.30 -0.07
C ASP A 32 -3.80 12.89 -1.55
N LEU A 33 -2.92 11.96 -1.94
CA LEU A 33 -2.93 11.39 -3.29
C LEU A 33 -4.26 10.69 -3.62
N ILE A 34 -4.80 9.88 -2.69
CA ILE A 34 -6.11 9.22 -2.84
C ILE A 34 -7.21 10.26 -3.11
N LYS A 35 -7.23 11.37 -2.36
CA LYS A 35 -8.21 12.45 -2.54
C LYS A 35 -8.04 13.18 -3.88
N ILE A 36 -6.80 13.53 -4.23
CA ILE A 36 -6.49 14.28 -5.47
C ILE A 36 -6.83 13.45 -6.70
N LYS A 37 -6.40 12.19 -6.74
CA LYS A 37 -6.68 11.24 -7.83
C LYS A 37 -8.16 10.82 -7.86
N ARG A 38 -8.89 10.94 -6.73
CA ARG A 38 -10.26 10.43 -6.55
C ARG A 38 -10.33 8.92 -6.78
N VAL A 39 -9.44 8.20 -6.14
CA VAL A 39 -9.20 6.76 -6.30
C VAL A 39 -10.49 5.95 -6.14
N GLN A 40 -10.79 5.09 -7.11
CA GLN A 40 -11.94 4.20 -7.08
C GLN A 40 -11.56 2.77 -6.75
N ASN A 41 -10.45 2.27 -7.30
CA ASN A 41 -9.96 0.91 -7.09
C ASN A 41 -8.50 0.94 -6.68
N MET A 42 -8.23 0.68 -5.41
CA MET A 42 -6.89 0.64 -4.83
C MET A 42 -6.43 -0.80 -4.59
N LEU A 43 -5.16 -1.07 -4.88
CA LEU A 43 -4.47 -2.30 -4.46
C LEU A 43 -3.36 -1.96 -3.48
N GLU A 44 -3.26 -2.72 -2.38
CA GLU A 44 -2.17 -2.66 -1.42
C GLU A 44 -1.46 -4.01 -1.33
N ILE A 45 -0.13 -4.01 -1.37
CA ILE A 45 0.72 -5.18 -1.13
C ILE A 45 1.48 -4.96 0.18
N GLY A 46 1.11 -5.70 1.21
CA GLY A 46 1.60 -5.54 2.58
C GLY A 46 0.54 -4.90 3.47
N THR A 47 -0.32 -5.72 4.05
CA THR A 47 -1.42 -5.27 4.92
C THR A 47 -0.95 -5.02 6.35
N ALA A 48 0.02 -5.80 6.84
CA ALA A 48 0.44 -5.84 8.23
C ALA A 48 -0.77 -5.95 9.18
N ASN A 49 -0.89 -5.06 10.17
CA ASN A 49 -2.05 -5.04 11.09
C ASN A 49 -3.26 -4.23 10.57
N GLY A 50 -3.24 -3.80 9.30
CA GLY A 50 -4.30 -2.99 8.67
C GLY A 50 -4.20 -1.49 8.93
N PHE A 51 -3.12 -1.00 9.51
CA PHE A 51 -2.97 0.42 9.86
C PHE A 51 -3.06 1.36 8.66
N SER A 52 -2.32 1.09 7.59
CA SER A 52 -2.38 1.83 6.32
C SER A 52 -3.74 1.69 5.66
N GLY A 53 -4.22 0.44 5.49
CA GLY A 53 -5.48 0.12 4.86
C GLY A 53 -6.67 0.82 5.50
N ILE A 54 -6.73 0.91 6.85
CA ILE A 54 -7.78 1.66 7.56
C ILE A 54 -7.74 3.14 7.22
N GLN A 55 -6.57 3.76 7.17
CA GLN A 55 -6.44 5.17 6.82
C GLN A 55 -6.84 5.44 5.37
N PHE A 56 -6.47 4.55 4.45
CA PHE A 56 -6.90 4.63 3.04
C PHE A 56 -8.41 4.40 2.92
N GLY A 57 -8.93 3.38 3.59
CA GLY A 57 -10.37 3.05 3.58
C GLY A 57 -11.26 4.19 4.06
N ILE A 58 -10.81 4.99 5.04
CA ILE A 58 -11.53 6.20 5.49
C ILE A 58 -11.67 7.23 4.36
N GLU A 59 -10.66 7.41 3.52
CA GLU A 59 -10.76 8.34 2.38
C GLU A 59 -11.55 7.74 1.22
N LEU A 60 -11.34 6.44 0.93
CA LEU A 60 -12.06 5.71 -0.11
C LEU A 60 -13.57 5.66 0.17
N GLU A 61 -14.00 5.45 1.42
CA GLU A 61 -15.41 5.46 1.81
C GLU A 61 -16.12 6.75 1.39
N LYS A 62 -15.47 7.91 1.52
CA LYS A 62 -16.03 9.22 1.17
C LYS A 62 -16.33 9.41 -0.33
N ILE A 63 -15.66 8.62 -1.16
CA ILE A 63 -15.73 8.70 -2.62
C ILE A 63 -16.24 7.40 -3.26
N ASN A 64 -16.79 6.48 -2.45
CA ASN A 64 -17.27 5.16 -2.85
C ASN A 64 -16.21 4.27 -3.51
N GLY A 65 -14.93 4.50 -3.21
CA GLY A 65 -13.82 3.69 -3.66
C GLY A 65 -13.70 2.38 -2.86
N LYS A 66 -12.84 1.49 -3.33
CA LYS A 66 -12.55 0.17 -2.73
C LYS A 66 -11.06 -0.05 -2.62
N LEU A 67 -10.67 -0.86 -1.63
CA LEU A 67 -9.30 -1.33 -1.41
C LEU A 67 -9.27 -2.85 -1.43
N THR A 68 -8.38 -3.43 -2.22
CA THR A 68 -7.94 -4.82 -2.09
C THR A 68 -6.55 -4.82 -1.47
N SER A 69 -6.36 -5.52 -0.34
CA SER A 69 -5.07 -5.60 0.35
C SER A 69 -4.63 -7.04 0.52
N VAL A 70 -3.36 -7.32 0.18
CA VAL A 70 -2.80 -8.68 0.15
C VAL A 70 -1.66 -8.78 1.16
N ASP A 71 -1.69 -9.81 2.02
CA ASP A 71 -0.59 -10.13 2.94
C ASP A 71 -0.32 -11.64 3.00
N PHE A 72 0.96 -12.03 3.02
CA PHE A 72 1.36 -13.43 3.10
C PHE A 72 1.32 -13.99 4.53
N SER A 73 1.39 -13.12 5.54
CA SER A 73 1.41 -13.49 6.96
C SER A 73 -0.01 -13.74 7.47
N GLU A 74 -0.31 -14.98 7.83
CA GLU A 74 -1.61 -15.32 8.45
C GLU A 74 -1.86 -14.50 9.71
N LYS A 75 -0.85 -14.31 10.55
CA LYS A 75 -0.95 -13.51 11.78
C LYS A 75 -1.35 -12.07 11.47
N SER A 76 -0.69 -11.45 10.50
CA SER A 76 -0.99 -10.09 10.05
C SER A 76 -2.40 -9.99 9.49
N TYR A 77 -2.76 -10.92 8.60
CA TYR A 77 -4.09 -11.00 8.02
C TYR A 77 -5.20 -11.08 9.08
N LEU A 78 -5.08 -11.98 10.07
CA LEU A 78 -6.07 -12.12 11.13
C LEU A 78 -6.20 -10.85 11.98
N GLN A 79 -5.08 -10.20 12.30
CA GLN A 79 -5.10 -8.92 13.00
C GLN A 79 -5.78 -7.82 12.17
N ALA A 80 -5.49 -7.76 10.88
CA ALA A 80 -6.09 -6.79 9.98
C ALA A 80 -7.61 -6.99 9.85
N VAL A 81 -8.07 -8.25 9.75
CA VAL A 81 -9.52 -8.57 9.72
C VAL A 81 -10.25 -8.00 10.94
N GLU A 82 -9.71 -8.21 12.16
CA GLU A 82 -10.31 -7.69 13.38
C GLU A 82 -10.31 -6.16 13.41
N ASN A 83 -9.19 -5.53 13.05
CA ASN A 83 -9.03 -4.08 13.09
C ASN A 83 -9.90 -3.37 12.04
N ILE A 84 -10.02 -3.92 10.83
CA ILE A 84 -10.87 -3.39 9.76
C ILE A 84 -12.34 -3.49 10.13
N LYS A 85 -12.74 -4.59 10.76
CA LYS A 85 -14.09 -4.75 11.29
C LYS A 85 -14.37 -3.78 12.45
N GLU A 86 -13.41 -3.57 13.36
CA GLU A 86 -13.53 -2.55 14.43
C GLU A 86 -13.65 -1.14 13.85
N ALA A 87 -13.01 -0.86 12.71
CA ALA A 87 -13.14 0.38 11.96
C ALA A 87 -14.46 0.52 11.19
N ALA A 88 -15.27 -0.53 11.09
CA ALA A 88 -16.45 -0.64 10.22
C ALA A 88 -16.13 -0.26 8.76
N LEU A 89 -15.07 -0.86 8.21
CA LEU A 89 -14.58 -0.68 6.84
C LEU A 89 -14.54 -1.99 6.05
N ASP A 90 -15.12 -3.05 6.55
CA ASP A 90 -15.19 -4.37 5.93
C ASP A 90 -16.00 -4.39 4.61
N ASN A 91 -16.82 -3.39 4.37
CA ASN A 91 -17.50 -3.16 3.09
C ASN A 91 -16.69 -2.33 2.09
N ILE A 92 -15.57 -1.74 2.51
CA ILE A 92 -14.66 -0.92 1.69
C ILE A 92 -13.36 -1.66 1.39
N ILE A 93 -12.86 -2.45 2.35
CA ILE A 93 -11.57 -3.13 2.30
C ILE A 93 -11.78 -4.62 2.20
N SER A 94 -11.27 -5.22 1.13
CA SER A 94 -11.21 -6.67 0.93
C SER A 94 -9.79 -7.15 1.24
N LEU A 95 -9.67 -8.11 2.15
CA LEU A 95 -8.37 -8.70 2.52
C LEU A 95 -8.16 -10.05 1.84
N ILE A 96 -6.95 -10.28 1.37
CA ILE A 96 -6.51 -11.55 0.78
C ILE A 96 -5.31 -12.05 1.59
N TRP A 97 -5.45 -13.23 2.17
CA TRP A 97 -4.31 -13.94 2.76
C TRP A 97 -3.64 -14.80 1.70
N GLY A 98 -2.40 -14.52 1.39
CA GLY A 98 -1.62 -15.27 0.41
C GLY A 98 -0.37 -14.54 -0.04
N ASN A 99 0.46 -15.25 -0.79
CA ASN A 99 1.61 -14.63 -1.43
C ASN A 99 1.14 -13.74 -2.60
N ALA A 100 1.50 -12.47 -2.57
CA ALA A 100 1.12 -11.51 -3.60
C ALA A 100 1.47 -11.98 -5.03
N LEU A 101 2.58 -12.73 -5.19
CA LEU A 101 2.97 -13.29 -6.50
C LEU A 101 1.99 -14.33 -7.05
N ASP A 102 1.26 -14.98 -6.16
CA ASP A 102 0.28 -16.02 -6.51
C ASP A 102 -1.16 -15.46 -6.56
N GLU A 103 -1.44 -14.46 -5.74
CA GLU A 103 -2.80 -13.91 -5.61
C GLU A 103 -3.10 -12.78 -6.61
N ILE A 104 -2.14 -11.87 -6.86
CA ILE A 104 -2.35 -10.75 -7.80
C ILE A 104 -2.70 -11.22 -9.22
N PRO A 105 -2.06 -12.27 -9.79
CA PRO A 105 -2.46 -12.77 -11.12
C PRO A 105 -3.91 -13.23 -11.23
N LYS A 106 -4.54 -13.63 -10.12
CA LYS A 106 -5.94 -14.10 -10.08
C LYS A 106 -6.95 -12.93 -10.06
N LEU A 107 -6.51 -11.73 -9.70
CA LEU A 107 -7.36 -10.55 -9.67
C LEU A 107 -7.69 -10.14 -11.12
N THR A 108 -8.95 -9.83 -11.37
CA THR A 108 -9.45 -9.44 -12.70
C THR A 108 -9.66 -7.95 -12.85
N GLU A 109 -9.66 -7.24 -11.73
CA GLU A 109 -9.88 -5.80 -11.67
C GLU A 109 -8.66 -5.02 -12.19
N THR A 110 -8.91 -3.81 -12.66
CA THR A 110 -7.90 -2.78 -12.88
C THR A 110 -7.90 -1.79 -11.72
N TYR A 111 -6.75 -1.19 -11.48
CA TYR A 111 -6.52 -0.29 -10.35
C TYR A 111 -6.07 1.08 -10.83
N ASP A 112 -6.58 2.12 -10.21
CA ASP A 112 -6.16 3.50 -10.43
C ASP A 112 -5.13 3.99 -9.40
N PHE A 113 -4.92 3.19 -8.33
CA PHE A 113 -3.87 3.42 -7.34
C PHE A 113 -3.33 2.09 -6.80
N VAL A 114 -2.01 1.93 -6.78
CA VAL A 114 -1.33 0.77 -6.18
C VAL A 114 -0.32 1.25 -5.14
N PHE A 115 -0.37 0.67 -3.94
CA PHE A 115 0.62 0.88 -2.89
C PHE A 115 1.40 -0.41 -2.62
N ILE A 116 2.72 -0.36 -2.76
CA ILE A 116 3.63 -1.50 -2.56
C ILE A 116 4.48 -1.25 -1.33
N ASP A 117 4.14 -1.91 -0.22
CA ASP A 117 4.87 -1.91 1.04
C ASP A 117 5.15 -3.34 1.53
N GLY A 118 5.42 -4.22 0.59
CA GLY A 118 5.78 -5.60 0.86
C GLY A 118 7.28 -5.82 1.04
N MET A 119 7.71 -7.07 0.83
CA MET A 119 9.10 -7.49 0.93
C MET A 119 9.99 -6.73 -0.07
N LYS A 120 10.91 -5.88 0.40
CA LYS A 120 11.70 -4.94 -0.41
C LYS A 120 12.51 -5.60 -1.55
N ARG A 121 13.04 -6.79 -1.32
CA ARG A 121 13.75 -7.55 -2.37
C ARG A 121 12.87 -8.05 -3.52
N ARG A 122 11.54 -8.01 -3.32
CA ARG A 122 10.53 -8.45 -4.31
C ARG A 122 9.82 -7.27 -4.98
N SER A 123 10.27 -6.04 -4.72
CA SER A 123 9.60 -4.83 -5.25
C SER A 123 9.53 -4.82 -6.77
N VAL A 124 10.56 -5.32 -7.47
CA VAL A 124 10.54 -5.45 -8.94
C VAL A 124 9.50 -6.46 -9.41
N ASP A 125 9.37 -7.60 -8.70
CA ASP A 125 8.38 -8.61 -9.04
C ASP A 125 6.96 -8.05 -8.84
N PHE A 126 6.73 -7.36 -7.72
CA PHE A 126 5.44 -6.72 -7.44
C PHE A 126 5.10 -5.66 -8.49
N LEU A 127 6.04 -4.76 -8.82
CA LEU A 127 5.84 -3.75 -9.85
C LEU A 127 5.50 -4.39 -11.20
N SER A 128 6.24 -5.41 -11.61
CA SER A 128 6.00 -6.12 -12.87
C SER A 128 4.61 -6.76 -12.91
N LEU A 129 4.17 -7.37 -11.81
CA LEU A 129 2.86 -8.02 -11.71
C LEU A 129 1.68 -7.05 -11.78
N VAL A 130 1.83 -5.86 -11.15
CA VAL A 130 0.74 -4.89 -11.12
C VAL A 130 0.72 -4.00 -12.37
N TRP A 131 1.80 -3.97 -13.15
CA TRP A 131 1.94 -3.04 -14.27
C TRP A 131 0.76 -3.07 -15.23
N ASP A 132 0.37 -4.26 -15.70
CA ASP A 132 -0.75 -4.41 -16.64
C ASP A 132 -2.13 -4.27 -15.97
N LYS A 133 -2.18 -4.27 -14.65
CA LYS A 133 -3.40 -4.06 -13.87
C LYS A 133 -3.65 -2.61 -13.48
N VAL A 134 -2.67 -1.74 -13.67
CA VAL A 134 -2.82 -0.31 -13.42
C VAL A 134 -3.29 0.37 -14.69
N GLU A 135 -4.31 1.21 -14.61
CA GLU A 135 -4.82 1.97 -15.75
C GLU A 135 -3.87 3.11 -16.16
N VAL A 136 -4.00 3.60 -17.38
CA VAL A 136 -3.29 4.81 -17.84
C VAL A 136 -3.71 6.00 -16.97
N GLY A 137 -2.73 6.77 -16.49
CA GLY A 137 -2.93 7.81 -15.47
C GLY A 137 -3.10 7.30 -14.05
N GLY A 138 -2.99 5.98 -13.83
CA GLY A 138 -2.95 5.38 -12.50
C GLY A 138 -1.63 5.64 -11.80
N ILE A 139 -1.66 5.64 -10.47
CA ILE A 139 -0.50 5.94 -9.61
C ILE A 139 -0.01 4.66 -8.93
N ILE A 140 1.29 4.41 -8.98
CA ILE A 140 1.95 3.36 -8.21
C ILE A 140 2.88 4.05 -7.22
N VAL A 141 2.75 3.71 -5.94
CA VAL A 141 3.67 4.18 -4.89
C VAL A 141 4.37 2.98 -4.27
N ILE A 142 5.70 3.04 -4.18
CA ILE A 142 6.55 2.02 -3.56
C ILE A 142 7.22 2.63 -2.34
N ASP A 143 7.05 2.01 -1.17
CA ASP A 143 7.56 2.53 0.10
C ASP A 143 9.00 2.10 0.41
N ASP A 144 9.64 2.84 1.32
CA ASP A 144 10.97 2.55 1.86
C ASP A 144 12.12 2.55 0.81
N VAL A 145 11.99 3.30 -0.26
CA VAL A 145 12.94 3.25 -1.40
C VAL A 145 14.27 3.95 -1.14
N ILE A 146 14.36 4.83 -0.15
CA ILE A 146 15.61 5.49 0.25
C ILE A 146 16.36 4.60 1.23
N LYS A 147 15.74 4.25 2.34
CA LYS A 147 16.32 3.45 3.43
C LYS A 147 16.76 2.05 2.98
N PHE A 148 15.98 1.43 2.12
CA PHE A 148 16.26 0.08 1.64
C PHE A 148 16.71 0.03 0.17
N LYS A 149 17.25 1.11 -0.36
CA LYS A 149 17.73 1.22 -1.75
C LYS A 149 18.60 0.03 -2.17
N GLU A 150 19.54 -0.38 -1.32
CA GLU A 150 20.44 -1.51 -1.60
C GLU A 150 19.73 -2.87 -1.68
N LYS A 151 18.57 -3.01 -1.05
CA LYS A 151 17.75 -4.22 -1.15
C LYS A 151 16.87 -4.25 -2.40
N MET A 152 16.74 -3.11 -3.08
CA MET A 152 15.86 -2.90 -4.23
C MET A 152 16.62 -2.68 -5.55
N VAL A 153 17.88 -3.12 -5.66
CA VAL A 153 18.70 -2.90 -6.87
C VAL A 153 17.97 -3.31 -8.15
N GLY A 154 17.34 -4.49 -8.15
CA GLY A 154 16.57 -4.96 -9.31
C GLY A 154 15.40 -4.06 -9.71
N LEU A 155 14.81 -3.31 -8.76
CA LEU A 155 13.75 -2.33 -9.07
C LEU A 155 14.34 -1.18 -9.90
N TRP A 156 15.46 -0.60 -9.47
CA TRP A 156 16.09 0.51 -10.17
C TRP A 156 16.54 0.13 -11.57
N GLU A 157 17.18 -1.04 -11.72
CA GLU A 157 17.58 -1.61 -13.02
C GLU A 157 16.39 -1.84 -13.95
N TYR A 158 15.28 -2.36 -13.40
CA TYR A 158 14.05 -2.59 -14.16
C TYR A 158 13.42 -1.30 -14.68
N LEU A 159 13.35 -0.26 -13.85
CA LEU A 159 12.83 1.06 -14.24
C LEU A 159 13.65 1.68 -15.36
N GLU A 160 14.97 1.67 -15.23
CA GLU A 160 15.89 2.19 -16.24
C GLU A 160 15.77 1.43 -17.55
N LYS A 161 15.83 0.09 -17.50
CA LYS A 161 15.73 -0.78 -18.68
C LYS A 161 14.43 -0.60 -19.47
N ASN A 162 13.33 -0.33 -18.77
CA ASN A 162 12.01 -0.17 -19.38
C ASN A 162 11.63 1.29 -19.64
N ASN A 163 12.54 2.25 -19.40
CA ASN A 163 12.31 3.69 -19.54
C ASN A 163 11.05 4.16 -18.78
N ILE A 164 10.85 3.63 -17.57
CA ILE A 164 9.73 4.01 -16.71
C ILE A 164 10.12 5.28 -15.94
N GLU A 165 9.36 6.35 -16.15
CA GLU A 165 9.54 7.61 -15.42
C GLU A 165 9.01 7.48 -13.98
N PHE A 166 9.76 8.00 -13.02
CA PHE A 166 9.39 7.98 -11.62
C PHE A 166 9.94 9.19 -10.87
N ASN A 167 9.37 9.49 -9.72
CA ASN A 167 9.88 10.46 -8.77
C ASN A 167 10.19 9.77 -7.44
N VAL A 168 11.31 10.12 -6.82
CA VAL A 168 11.62 9.76 -5.44
C VAL A 168 11.32 10.95 -4.55
N ILE A 169 10.43 10.77 -3.60
CA ILE A 169 9.92 11.81 -2.72
C ILE A 169 10.36 11.46 -1.30
N PRO A 170 11.33 12.20 -0.72
CA PRO A 170 11.64 12.06 0.70
C PRO A 170 10.42 12.44 1.54
N ILE A 171 9.94 11.51 2.35
CA ILE A 171 8.76 11.70 3.20
C ILE A 171 9.18 11.86 4.66
N ASP A 172 10.16 11.09 5.09
CA ASP A 172 10.68 11.08 6.44
C ASP A 172 12.16 11.50 6.47
N ILE A 173 12.72 11.62 7.66
CA ILE A 173 14.09 12.11 7.86
C ILE A 173 15.15 11.21 7.20
N ASP A 174 14.86 9.91 7.07
CA ASP A 174 15.78 8.89 6.58
C ASP A 174 15.16 7.99 5.49
N ASP A 175 13.93 8.27 5.07
CA ASP A 175 13.23 7.44 4.09
C ASP A 175 12.32 8.24 3.15
N GLY A 176 11.79 7.55 2.14
CA GLY A 176 10.89 8.12 1.16
C GLY A 176 10.21 7.08 0.28
N VAL A 177 9.31 7.59 -0.53
CA VAL A 177 8.54 6.79 -1.48
C VAL A 177 8.98 7.04 -2.92
N MET A 178 8.82 6.04 -3.76
CA MET A 178 8.86 6.20 -5.21
C MET A 178 7.43 6.32 -5.73
N MET A 179 7.18 7.32 -6.55
CA MET A 179 5.89 7.52 -7.21
C MET A 179 6.07 7.41 -8.73
N ILE A 180 5.24 6.55 -9.33
CA ILE A 180 5.15 6.32 -10.77
C ILE A 180 3.73 6.69 -11.21
N VAL A 181 3.60 7.48 -12.26
CA VAL A 181 2.32 7.69 -12.94
C VAL A 181 2.38 6.94 -14.26
N LYS A 182 1.49 5.97 -14.45
CA LYS A 182 1.49 5.15 -15.66
C LYS A 182 1.02 5.99 -16.85
N GLY A 183 1.89 6.13 -17.85
CA GLY A 183 1.61 6.82 -19.11
C GLY A 183 0.83 5.97 -20.12
#